data_431703d4d1ee52356ca351080638277a
#
_entry.id   431703d4d1ee52356ca351080638277a
#
_cell.length_a   1.000
_cell.length_b   1.000
_cell.length_c   1.000
_cell.angle_alpha   90.00
_cell.angle_beta   90.00
_cell.angle_gamma   90.00
#
_symmetry.space_group_name_H-M   'P 1'
#
loop_
_entity.id
_entity.type
_entity.pdbx_description
1 polymer ?
#
loop_
_entity_poly.entity_id
_entity_poly.type
_entity_poly.pdbx_seq_one_letter_code
_entity_poly.pdbx_strand_id
1 'polypeptide(L)'
;MWRLVVVLIVACKSSREPAPTKPAGYCRGTNQFATAPLSGTTGSAIRPANTFSIVARDPVTGDLGVAVQSHWFSVGSIVAWAEPGVGAVATQSFSDPAYGPKGLALMRDGTPAGDAMAQLVAADAQSAVRQLGFVDATGRAAAHTGARCIQYANHHVGAGYTVQANLMATDKVVPAMVAAFESTKGDLADRMLAALDAAQAAGGDLRGCQSAAIIVVSGKRSDTPWVEKKLDLRVDDSAAPLPELRRLVTLARAYDHMNQGDLAIEKGDIDRATEHYGTAARLVPDSPEMVYWQGIGLASKGQLDRATPLLQQAFKADKAWIELTRRLPSSGLLDQPTAQKIVDGAR
;
A
#
# COMPACT_ATOMS: atom_id res chain seq x y z
N MET A 1 53.05 -21.78 23.59
CA MET A 1 52.05 -21.07 24.45
C MET A 1 50.83 -20.75 23.61
N TRP A 2 49.81 -21.57 23.69
CA TRP A 2 48.55 -21.38 22.98
C TRP A 2 47.62 -20.60 23.91
N ARG A 3 47.12 -19.45 23.47
CA ARG A 3 46.07 -18.71 24.19
C ARG A 3 44.71 -19.17 23.70
N LEU A 4 43.94 -19.74 24.61
CA LEU A 4 42.54 -20.07 24.44
C LEU A 4 41.72 -18.77 24.33
N VAL A 5 40.99 -18.59 23.23
CA VAL A 5 39.98 -17.55 23.09
C VAL A 5 38.64 -18.16 23.50
N VAL A 6 38.13 -17.72 24.64
CA VAL A 6 36.80 -18.10 25.10
C VAL A 6 35.80 -17.18 24.42
N VAL A 7 34.98 -17.71 23.52
CA VAL A 7 33.84 -17.01 22.93
C VAL A 7 32.64 -17.14 23.88
N LEU A 8 32.26 -16.05 24.52
CA LEU A 8 31.02 -15.96 25.29
C LEU A 8 29.83 -15.82 24.32
N ILE A 9 29.05 -16.90 24.19
CA ILE A 9 27.75 -16.84 23.52
C ILE A 9 26.74 -16.25 24.50
N VAL A 10 26.37 -14.99 24.30
CA VAL A 10 25.24 -14.37 25.02
C VAL A 10 23.96 -14.86 24.36
N ALA A 11 23.27 -15.79 25.01
CA ALA A 11 21.95 -16.22 24.62
C ALA A 11 20.94 -15.11 24.85
N CYS A 12 20.47 -14.49 23.79
CA CYS A 12 19.34 -13.56 23.83
C CYS A 12 18.07 -14.34 24.19
N LYS A 13 17.63 -14.28 25.45
CA LYS A 13 16.30 -14.78 25.84
C LYS A 13 15.25 -13.84 25.25
N SER A 14 14.60 -14.24 24.16
CA SER A 14 13.38 -13.61 23.70
C SER A 14 12.26 -13.91 24.70
N SER A 15 11.84 -12.92 25.47
CA SER A 15 10.58 -12.96 26.21
C SER A 15 9.43 -12.98 25.18
N ARG A 16 8.77 -14.12 25.02
CA ARG A 16 7.53 -14.21 24.26
C ARG A 16 6.45 -13.46 25.05
N GLU A 17 6.03 -12.30 24.56
CA GLU A 17 4.77 -11.69 24.98
C GLU A 17 3.60 -12.64 24.66
N PRO A 18 2.56 -12.71 25.52
CA PRO A 18 1.37 -13.48 25.23
C PRO A 18 0.69 -12.92 23.98
N ALA A 19 0.31 -13.82 23.05
CA ALA A 19 -0.37 -13.46 21.84
C ALA A 19 -1.62 -12.60 22.13
N PRO A 20 -1.82 -11.48 21.43
CA PRO A 20 -2.98 -10.61 21.65
C PRO A 20 -4.27 -11.37 21.35
N THR A 21 -5.29 -11.15 22.17
CA THR A 21 -6.65 -11.66 21.97
C THR A 21 -7.20 -11.15 20.63
N LYS A 22 -7.69 -12.06 19.78
CA LYS A 22 -8.16 -11.79 18.41
C LYS A 22 -9.19 -10.66 18.38
N PRO A 23 -8.93 -9.52 17.69
CA PRO A 23 -9.95 -8.50 17.48
C PRO A 23 -11.03 -8.99 16.51
N ALA A 24 -12.24 -8.43 16.62
CA ALA A 24 -13.32 -8.68 15.67
C ALA A 24 -12.87 -8.30 14.24
N GLY A 25 -12.90 -9.26 13.29
CA GLY A 25 -12.39 -9.09 11.93
C GLY A 25 -11.28 -10.08 11.54
N TYR A 26 -10.91 -10.97 12.42
CA TYR A 26 -9.87 -11.98 12.15
C TYR A 26 -10.32 -12.97 11.07
N CYS A 27 -9.49 -13.16 10.06
CA CYS A 27 -9.68 -14.17 9.03
C CYS A 27 -9.56 -15.59 9.62
N ARG A 28 -10.44 -16.51 9.23
CA ARG A 28 -10.36 -17.91 9.63
C ARG A 28 -9.31 -18.61 8.75
N GLY A 29 -8.26 -19.14 9.35
CA GLY A 29 -7.27 -20.01 8.69
C GLY A 29 -6.04 -20.22 9.55
N THR A 30 -5.68 -21.48 9.83
CA THR A 30 -4.40 -21.87 10.39
C THR A 30 -3.45 -22.12 9.22
N ASN A 31 -2.43 -21.26 9.04
CA ASN A 31 -1.37 -21.51 8.07
C ASN A 31 -0.51 -22.69 8.52
N GLN A 32 -0.70 -23.85 7.93
CA GLN A 32 0.30 -24.91 7.93
C GLN A 32 1.06 -24.83 6.61
N PHE A 33 2.29 -24.29 6.66
CA PHE A 33 3.16 -24.24 5.50
C PHE A 33 3.73 -25.62 5.20
N ALA A 34 3.38 -26.19 4.04
CA ALA A 34 4.14 -27.28 3.45
C ALA A 34 5.27 -26.63 2.61
N THR A 35 6.52 -26.92 2.96
CA THR A 35 7.68 -26.56 2.15
C THR A 35 7.70 -27.38 0.87
N ALA A 36 7.24 -26.80 -0.25
CA ALA A 36 7.44 -27.39 -1.57
C ALA A 36 8.63 -26.71 -2.25
N PRO A 37 9.50 -27.43 -2.97
CA PRO A 37 10.61 -26.83 -3.69
C PRO A 37 10.10 -25.92 -4.82
N LEU A 38 10.78 -24.79 -5.02
CA LEU A 38 10.55 -23.91 -6.16
C LEU A 38 10.97 -24.64 -7.45
N SER A 39 10.03 -25.24 -8.14
CA SER A 39 10.28 -25.81 -9.47
C SER A 39 10.00 -24.73 -10.52
N GLY A 40 11.05 -24.34 -11.28
CA GLY A 40 10.90 -23.50 -12.45
C GLY A 40 10.13 -24.24 -13.54
N THR A 41 8.82 -24.05 -13.61
CA THR A 41 8.00 -24.51 -14.72
C THR A 41 7.36 -23.30 -15.38
N THR A 42 7.64 -23.11 -16.65
CA THR A 42 6.95 -22.22 -17.59
C THR A 42 5.54 -22.73 -17.90
N GLY A 43 4.77 -23.06 -16.90
CA GLY A 43 3.38 -23.54 -16.99
C GLY A 43 2.44 -22.56 -16.34
N SER A 44 1.31 -22.28 -16.99
CA SER A 44 0.20 -21.50 -16.45
C SER A 44 -0.17 -21.99 -15.03
N ALA A 45 -0.23 -21.10 -14.05
CA ALA A 45 -0.54 -21.44 -12.67
C ALA A 45 -1.85 -22.23 -12.57
N ILE A 46 -1.77 -23.46 -12.07
CA ILE A 46 -2.93 -24.36 -11.91
C ILE A 46 -3.77 -23.96 -10.69
N ARG A 47 -3.24 -23.13 -9.78
CA ARG A 47 -3.95 -22.70 -8.57
C ARG A 47 -4.58 -21.33 -8.76
N PRO A 48 -5.89 -21.18 -8.48
CA PRO A 48 -6.56 -19.90 -8.61
C PRO A 48 -6.16 -18.95 -7.48
N ALA A 49 -5.75 -17.74 -7.82
CA ALA A 49 -5.68 -16.62 -6.90
C ALA A 49 -7.10 -16.07 -6.69
N ASN A 50 -7.85 -16.71 -5.81
CA ASN A 50 -9.23 -16.33 -5.51
C ASN A 50 -9.24 -15.06 -4.67
N THR A 51 -10.02 -14.08 -5.06
CA THR A 51 -9.70 -12.70 -4.76
C THR A 51 -10.94 -11.84 -4.85
N PHE A 52 -10.97 -10.77 -4.10
CA PHE A 52 -11.84 -9.62 -4.39
C PHE A 52 -10.99 -8.37 -4.58
N SER A 53 -11.36 -7.57 -5.56
CA SER A 53 -10.64 -6.36 -5.92
C SER A 53 -11.56 -5.26 -6.46
N ILE A 54 -11.04 -4.05 -6.46
CA ILE A 54 -11.66 -2.86 -7.03
C ILE A 54 -10.63 -2.16 -7.90
N VAL A 55 -11.05 -1.70 -9.07
CA VAL A 55 -10.31 -0.79 -9.94
C VAL A 55 -11.14 0.47 -10.10
N ALA A 56 -10.54 1.64 -9.86
CA ALA A 56 -11.33 2.87 -9.86
C ALA A 56 -10.52 4.09 -10.31
N ARG A 57 -11.26 5.10 -10.81
CA ARG A 57 -10.78 6.44 -11.08
C ARG A 57 -11.53 7.43 -10.18
N ASP A 58 -10.81 8.36 -9.59
CA ASP A 58 -11.43 9.49 -8.90
C ASP A 58 -11.95 10.52 -9.90
N PRO A 59 -13.25 10.89 -9.87
CA PRO A 59 -13.81 11.82 -10.85
C PRO A 59 -13.31 13.26 -10.71
N VAL A 60 -12.79 13.64 -9.53
CA VAL A 60 -12.35 15.00 -9.23
C VAL A 60 -10.87 15.16 -9.53
N THR A 61 -10.02 14.29 -8.97
CA THR A 61 -8.56 14.39 -9.11
C THR A 61 -8.04 13.71 -10.38
N GLY A 62 -8.81 12.78 -10.93
CA GLY A 62 -8.40 11.93 -12.04
C GLY A 62 -7.53 10.75 -11.61
N ASP A 63 -7.19 10.63 -10.35
CA ASP A 63 -6.35 9.54 -9.83
C ASP A 63 -6.92 8.18 -10.19
N LEU A 64 -6.03 7.24 -10.51
CA LEU A 64 -6.34 5.88 -10.89
C LEU A 64 -5.83 4.93 -9.82
N GLY A 65 -6.58 3.89 -9.50
CA GLY A 65 -6.15 2.96 -8.49
C GLY A 65 -6.72 1.56 -8.64
N VAL A 66 -6.06 0.65 -7.95
CA VAL A 66 -6.49 -0.74 -7.79
C VAL A 66 -6.20 -1.19 -6.36
N ALA A 67 -7.17 -1.83 -5.72
CA ALA A 67 -6.99 -2.43 -4.41
C ALA A 67 -7.52 -3.87 -4.42
N VAL A 68 -6.86 -4.75 -3.67
CA VAL A 68 -7.09 -6.19 -3.73
C VAL A 68 -6.81 -6.86 -2.39
N GLN A 69 -7.58 -7.92 -2.09
CA GLN A 69 -7.26 -8.87 -1.01
C GLN A 69 -7.52 -10.29 -1.48
N SER A 70 -6.73 -11.23 -0.98
CA SER A 70 -6.82 -12.65 -1.33
C SER A 70 -6.27 -13.54 -0.21
N HIS A 71 -6.71 -14.80 -0.22
CA HIS A 71 -5.98 -15.89 0.43
C HIS A 71 -4.92 -16.46 -0.55
N TRP A 72 -3.97 -15.60 -0.90
CA TRP A 72 -2.84 -15.90 -1.77
C TRP A 72 -1.62 -15.13 -1.29
N PHE A 73 -0.43 -15.74 -1.33
CA PHE A 73 0.82 -15.07 -0.99
C PHE A 73 1.12 -13.94 -1.99
N SER A 74 1.38 -12.72 -1.48
CA SER A 74 1.82 -11.55 -2.28
C SER A 74 0.90 -11.25 -3.48
N VAL A 75 -0.42 -11.22 -3.25
CA VAL A 75 -1.43 -10.98 -4.31
C VAL A 75 -1.18 -9.70 -5.10
N GLY A 76 -0.65 -8.68 -4.45
CA GLY A 76 -0.35 -7.39 -5.09
C GLY A 76 0.67 -7.47 -6.22
N SER A 77 1.55 -8.49 -6.21
CA SER A 77 2.59 -8.65 -7.24
C SER A 77 2.05 -9.18 -8.57
N ILE A 78 0.84 -9.76 -8.58
CA ILE A 78 0.28 -10.42 -9.77
C ILE A 78 -1.07 -9.84 -10.21
N VAL A 79 -1.85 -9.28 -9.28
CA VAL A 79 -3.22 -8.82 -9.56
C VAL A 79 -3.29 -7.34 -9.88
N ALA A 80 -2.56 -6.50 -9.15
CA ALA A 80 -2.73 -5.05 -9.15
C ALA A 80 -1.75 -4.33 -10.08
N TRP A 81 -2.27 -3.58 -11.06
CA TRP A 81 -1.49 -2.86 -12.06
C TRP A 81 -2.08 -1.46 -12.29
N ALA A 82 -1.25 -0.44 -12.26
CA ALA A 82 -1.66 0.93 -12.59
C ALA A 82 -0.52 1.72 -13.22
N GLU A 83 -0.89 2.64 -14.12
CA GLU A 83 0.04 3.55 -14.78
C GLU A 83 -0.54 4.97 -14.80
N PRO A 84 0.25 5.97 -14.38
CA PRO A 84 -0.18 7.36 -14.32
C PRO A 84 -0.72 7.88 -15.65
N GLY A 85 -1.92 8.47 -15.61
CA GLY A 85 -2.58 9.04 -16.79
C GLY A 85 -2.92 8.06 -17.92
N VAL A 86 -2.89 6.76 -17.64
CA VAL A 86 -3.20 5.68 -18.59
C VAL A 86 -4.40 4.87 -18.11
N GLY A 87 -4.27 4.20 -16.97
CA GLY A 87 -5.32 3.33 -16.47
C GLY A 87 -4.88 2.48 -15.29
N ALA A 88 -5.82 1.64 -14.83
CA ALA A 88 -5.58 0.63 -13.81
C ALA A 88 -6.25 -0.69 -14.21
N VAL A 89 -5.64 -1.80 -13.80
CA VAL A 89 -6.04 -3.16 -14.16
C VAL A 89 -5.95 -4.08 -12.95
N ALA A 90 -6.99 -4.90 -12.74
CA ALA A 90 -6.93 -6.08 -11.89
C ALA A 90 -7.06 -7.35 -12.75
N THR A 91 -6.21 -8.36 -12.50
CA THR A 91 -6.28 -9.68 -13.14
C THR A 91 -6.22 -10.77 -12.07
N GLN A 92 -7.27 -11.58 -11.95
CA GLN A 92 -7.45 -12.51 -10.84
C GLN A 92 -8.17 -13.79 -11.25
N SER A 93 -8.56 -14.63 -10.30
CA SER A 93 -9.02 -16.02 -10.48
C SER A 93 -7.84 -16.91 -10.88
N PHE A 94 -7.89 -17.63 -11.99
CA PHE A 94 -6.67 -18.21 -12.57
C PHE A 94 -5.90 -17.06 -13.24
N SER A 95 -5.16 -16.32 -12.42
CA SER A 95 -4.53 -15.07 -12.83
C SER A 95 -3.49 -15.28 -13.92
N ASP A 96 -3.54 -14.45 -14.95
CA ASP A 96 -2.44 -14.24 -15.89
C ASP A 96 -1.96 -12.78 -15.71
N PRO A 97 -0.79 -12.57 -15.09
CA PRO A 97 -0.25 -11.22 -14.89
C PRO A 97 -0.04 -10.43 -16.18
N ALA A 98 0.05 -11.10 -17.34
CA ALA A 98 0.25 -10.46 -18.64
C ALA A 98 -0.90 -9.50 -19.02
N TYR A 99 -2.11 -9.70 -18.48
CA TYR A 99 -3.24 -8.77 -18.70
C TYR A 99 -2.94 -7.36 -18.16
N GLY A 100 -2.18 -7.24 -17.08
CA GLY A 100 -1.78 -5.94 -16.52
C GLY A 100 -0.98 -5.10 -17.52
N PRO A 101 0.28 -5.47 -17.82
CA PRO A 101 1.12 -4.67 -18.72
C PRO A 101 0.58 -4.59 -20.15
N LYS A 102 -0.04 -5.65 -20.70
CA LYS A 102 -0.65 -5.62 -22.04
C LYS A 102 -1.88 -4.70 -22.09
N GLY A 103 -2.75 -4.76 -21.08
CA GLY A 103 -3.91 -3.88 -20.98
C GLY A 103 -3.52 -2.42 -20.84
N LEU A 104 -2.53 -2.11 -19.99
CA LEU A 104 -1.99 -0.76 -19.86
C LEU A 104 -1.33 -0.28 -21.16
N ALA A 105 -0.62 -1.13 -21.90
CA ALA A 105 -0.03 -0.78 -23.20
C ALA A 105 -1.12 -0.37 -24.21
N LEU A 106 -2.18 -1.18 -24.36
CA LEU A 106 -3.29 -0.85 -25.25
C LEU A 106 -3.99 0.46 -24.86
N MET A 107 -4.25 0.67 -23.55
CA MET A 107 -4.85 1.92 -23.07
C MET A 107 -3.92 3.12 -23.24
N ARG A 108 -2.60 2.95 -23.11
CA ARG A 108 -1.60 4.00 -23.38
C ARG A 108 -1.62 4.45 -24.83
N ASP A 109 -1.86 3.49 -25.75
CA ASP A 109 -1.99 3.74 -27.18
C ASP A 109 -3.39 4.28 -27.59
N GLY A 110 -4.26 4.55 -26.60
CA GLY A 110 -5.57 5.19 -26.81
C GLY A 110 -6.75 4.22 -26.95
N THR A 111 -6.51 2.90 -26.86
CA THR A 111 -7.60 1.91 -26.89
C THR A 111 -8.46 2.05 -25.62
N PRO A 112 -9.80 2.17 -25.75
CA PRO A 112 -10.71 2.19 -24.59
C PRO A 112 -10.55 0.94 -23.71
N ALA A 113 -10.75 1.08 -22.37
CA ALA A 113 -10.61 -0.03 -21.43
C ALA A 113 -11.40 -1.29 -21.83
N GLY A 114 -12.64 -1.11 -22.29
CA GLY A 114 -13.48 -2.22 -22.76
C GLY A 114 -12.93 -2.94 -23.98
N ASP A 115 -12.44 -2.18 -24.98
CA ASP A 115 -11.89 -2.73 -26.20
C ASP A 115 -10.54 -3.40 -25.95
N ALA A 116 -9.69 -2.81 -25.11
CA ALA A 116 -8.43 -3.39 -24.68
C ALA A 116 -8.64 -4.74 -23.97
N MET A 117 -9.61 -4.80 -23.06
CA MET A 117 -9.99 -6.05 -22.39
C MET A 117 -10.51 -7.08 -23.38
N ALA A 118 -11.44 -6.69 -24.27
CA ALA A 118 -12.06 -7.60 -25.23
C ALA A 118 -11.01 -8.23 -26.18
N GLN A 119 -10.03 -7.45 -26.65
CA GLN A 119 -8.92 -7.95 -27.47
C GLN A 119 -8.10 -9.01 -26.73
N LEU A 120 -7.75 -8.77 -25.47
CA LEU A 120 -6.95 -9.70 -24.68
C LEU A 120 -7.73 -10.96 -24.33
N VAL A 121 -9.01 -10.83 -23.98
CA VAL A 121 -9.91 -11.98 -23.68
C VAL A 121 -10.10 -12.86 -24.91
N ALA A 122 -10.28 -12.27 -26.10
CA ALA A 122 -10.44 -13.01 -27.35
C ALA A 122 -9.17 -13.79 -27.74
N ALA A 123 -7.99 -13.30 -27.36
CA ALA A 123 -6.71 -13.95 -27.63
C ALA A 123 -6.34 -15.03 -26.59
N ASP A 124 -7.05 -15.12 -25.45
CA ASP A 124 -6.76 -16.08 -24.38
C ASP A 124 -7.69 -17.30 -24.45
N ALA A 125 -7.17 -18.43 -24.86
CA ALA A 125 -7.90 -19.72 -24.88
C ALA A 125 -8.41 -20.15 -23.49
N GLN A 126 -7.87 -19.56 -22.40
CA GLN A 126 -8.29 -19.81 -21.01
C GLN A 126 -9.16 -18.71 -20.42
N SER A 127 -9.66 -17.77 -21.22
CA SER A 127 -10.48 -16.63 -20.78
C SER A 127 -11.69 -17.04 -19.90
N ALA A 128 -12.20 -18.26 -20.08
CA ALA A 128 -13.30 -18.78 -19.28
C ALA A 128 -13.01 -18.93 -17.77
N VAL A 129 -11.72 -18.94 -17.34
CA VAL A 129 -11.31 -19.01 -15.95
C VAL A 129 -10.69 -17.69 -15.46
N ARG A 130 -10.62 -16.63 -16.29
CA ARG A 130 -10.09 -15.32 -15.94
C ARG A 130 -11.14 -14.43 -15.31
N GLN A 131 -10.71 -13.55 -14.41
CA GLN A 131 -11.55 -12.46 -13.93
C GLN A 131 -10.74 -11.16 -13.97
N LEU A 132 -11.30 -10.13 -14.61
CA LEU A 132 -10.60 -8.89 -14.95
C LEU A 132 -11.44 -7.67 -14.56
N GLY A 133 -10.74 -6.59 -14.20
CA GLY A 133 -11.32 -5.25 -14.09
C GLY A 133 -10.37 -4.23 -14.69
N PHE A 134 -10.85 -3.38 -15.59
CA PHE A 134 -10.08 -2.35 -16.29
C PHE A 134 -10.77 -1.00 -16.14
N VAL A 135 -9.98 0.06 -15.88
CA VAL A 135 -10.44 1.45 -15.92
C VAL A 135 -9.38 2.29 -16.60
N ASP A 136 -9.76 3.06 -17.63
CA ASP A 136 -8.84 3.97 -18.33
C ASP A 136 -8.83 5.39 -17.73
N ALA A 137 -7.90 6.23 -18.21
CA ALA A 137 -7.71 7.59 -17.74
C ALA A 137 -8.93 8.51 -17.93
N THR A 138 -9.89 8.13 -18.81
CA THR A 138 -11.12 8.89 -19.03
C THR A 138 -12.26 8.40 -18.12
N GLY A 139 -12.05 7.29 -17.38
CA GLY A 139 -13.05 6.68 -16.50
C GLY A 139 -13.94 5.66 -17.20
N ARG A 140 -13.65 5.26 -18.45
CA ARG A 140 -14.32 4.11 -19.05
C ARG A 140 -13.89 2.86 -18.32
N ALA A 141 -14.85 2.07 -17.88
CA ALA A 141 -14.66 0.91 -17.04
C ALA A 141 -15.20 -0.34 -17.73
N ALA A 142 -14.54 -1.46 -17.55
CA ALA A 142 -14.99 -2.76 -18.04
C ALA A 142 -14.55 -3.87 -17.10
N ALA A 143 -15.35 -4.96 -17.03
CA ALA A 143 -15.02 -6.13 -16.24
C ALA A 143 -15.40 -7.42 -17.01
N HIS A 144 -14.66 -8.49 -16.72
CA HIS A 144 -14.90 -9.81 -17.23
C HIS A 144 -14.87 -10.83 -16.10
N THR A 145 -15.89 -11.69 -16.04
CA THR A 145 -15.89 -12.88 -15.19
C THR A 145 -16.15 -14.09 -16.08
N GLY A 146 -15.12 -14.91 -16.28
CA GLY A 146 -15.22 -16.10 -17.12
C GLY A 146 -16.19 -17.14 -16.52
N ALA A 147 -16.91 -17.85 -17.40
CA ALA A 147 -17.97 -18.78 -17.01
C ALA A 147 -17.51 -19.95 -16.12
N ARG A 148 -16.22 -20.21 -16.04
CA ARG A 148 -15.58 -21.24 -15.19
C ARG A 148 -14.85 -20.66 -13.97
N CYS A 149 -15.02 -19.38 -13.64
CA CYS A 149 -14.59 -18.84 -12.36
C CYS A 149 -15.32 -19.57 -11.22
N ILE A 150 -14.58 -19.84 -10.13
CA ILE A 150 -15.15 -20.60 -9.01
C ILE A 150 -16.25 -19.80 -8.30
N GLN A 151 -17.39 -20.42 -8.03
CA GLN A 151 -18.57 -19.87 -7.35
C GLN A 151 -18.17 -19.25 -5.98
N TYR A 152 -18.75 -18.28 -5.50
CA TYR A 152 -19.48 -17.13 -5.93
C TYR A 152 -18.57 -16.16 -6.68
N ALA A 153 -18.68 -16.11 -8.01
CA ALA A 153 -17.94 -15.24 -8.87
C ALA A 153 -18.89 -14.23 -9.54
N ASN A 154 -18.60 -12.96 -9.43
CA ASN A 154 -19.37 -11.89 -10.04
C ASN A 154 -18.53 -10.62 -10.18
N HIS A 155 -19.03 -9.65 -10.95
CA HIS A 155 -18.48 -8.31 -11.04
C HIS A 155 -19.60 -7.28 -11.14
N HIS A 156 -19.25 -6.02 -10.90
CA HIS A 156 -20.07 -4.85 -11.19
C HIS A 156 -19.24 -3.79 -11.88
N VAL A 157 -19.83 -3.13 -12.88
CA VAL A 157 -19.24 -1.99 -13.58
C VAL A 157 -20.07 -0.76 -13.26
N GLY A 158 -19.47 0.19 -12.57
CA GLY A 158 -20.04 1.48 -12.22
C GLY A 158 -19.41 2.65 -12.98
N ALA A 159 -19.79 3.86 -12.65
CA ALA A 159 -19.24 5.07 -13.26
C ALA A 159 -17.79 5.29 -12.81
N GLY A 160 -16.83 4.95 -13.66
CA GLY A 160 -15.40 5.11 -13.38
C GLY A 160 -14.79 4.05 -12.47
N TYR A 161 -15.47 2.92 -12.24
CA TYR A 161 -14.92 1.84 -11.42
C TYR A 161 -15.46 0.46 -11.79
N THR A 162 -14.74 -0.58 -11.37
CA THR A 162 -15.23 -1.96 -11.36
C THR A 162 -14.91 -2.62 -10.03
N VAL A 163 -15.82 -3.48 -9.55
CA VAL A 163 -15.54 -4.44 -8.46
C VAL A 163 -15.73 -5.85 -8.99
N GLN A 164 -14.89 -6.77 -8.59
CA GLN A 164 -14.93 -8.16 -9.00
C GLN A 164 -14.49 -9.07 -7.86
N ALA A 165 -15.12 -10.23 -7.76
CA ALA A 165 -14.81 -11.23 -6.74
C ALA A 165 -15.08 -12.64 -7.28
N ASN A 166 -14.30 -13.63 -6.81
CA ASN A 166 -14.47 -15.05 -7.15
C ASN A 166 -14.09 -15.93 -5.97
N LEU A 167 -14.71 -17.12 -5.85
CA LEU A 167 -14.59 -18.04 -4.71
C LEU A 167 -14.94 -17.37 -3.37
N MET A 168 -15.94 -16.55 -3.35
CA MET A 168 -16.36 -15.89 -2.11
C MET A 168 -17.18 -16.84 -1.23
N ALA A 169 -17.26 -16.51 0.07
CA ALA A 169 -18.11 -17.26 0.99
C ALA A 169 -19.60 -17.06 0.72
N THR A 170 -19.98 -15.93 0.13
CA THR A 170 -21.37 -15.56 -0.20
C THR A 170 -21.46 -14.76 -1.49
N ASP A 171 -22.67 -14.66 -2.04
CA ASP A 171 -23.01 -13.79 -3.19
C ASP A 171 -23.11 -12.30 -2.83
N LYS A 172 -23.04 -11.95 -1.54
CA LYS A 172 -23.20 -10.57 -1.04
C LYS A 172 -21.93 -9.72 -1.16
N VAL A 173 -20.79 -10.32 -1.47
CA VAL A 173 -19.49 -9.63 -1.48
C VAL A 173 -19.48 -8.48 -2.49
N VAL A 174 -19.81 -8.73 -3.76
CA VAL A 174 -19.82 -7.68 -4.80
C VAL A 174 -20.81 -6.57 -4.49
N PRO A 175 -22.08 -6.83 -4.13
CA PRO A 175 -23.01 -5.78 -3.71
C PRO A 175 -22.53 -4.94 -2.53
N ALA A 176 -21.89 -5.56 -1.53
CA ALA A 176 -21.34 -4.85 -0.38
C ALA A 176 -20.18 -3.91 -0.77
N MET A 177 -19.29 -4.36 -1.67
CA MET A 177 -18.22 -3.53 -2.22
C MET A 177 -18.74 -2.29 -2.94
N VAL A 178 -19.77 -2.47 -3.80
CA VAL A 178 -20.43 -1.37 -4.53
C VAL A 178 -20.97 -0.34 -3.55
N ALA A 179 -21.83 -0.78 -2.62
CA ALA A 179 -22.48 0.10 -1.67
C ALA A 179 -21.44 0.89 -0.81
N ALA A 180 -20.38 0.24 -0.37
CA ALA A 180 -19.35 0.88 0.41
C ALA A 180 -18.54 1.89 -0.41
N PHE A 181 -18.13 1.55 -1.64
CA PHE A 181 -17.37 2.45 -2.50
C PHE A 181 -18.15 3.71 -2.86
N GLU A 182 -19.45 3.58 -3.17
CA GLU A 182 -20.30 4.70 -3.58
C GLU A 182 -20.70 5.60 -2.41
N SER A 183 -20.90 5.05 -1.21
CA SER A 183 -21.31 5.81 -0.03
C SER A 183 -20.16 6.45 0.75
N THR A 184 -18.94 5.90 0.65
CA THR A 184 -17.78 6.39 1.40
C THR A 184 -17.28 7.72 0.82
N LYS A 185 -17.05 8.68 1.71
CA LYS A 185 -16.40 9.95 1.40
C LYS A 185 -14.91 9.85 1.71
N GLY A 186 -14.11 10.68 1.07
CA GLY A 186 -12.66 10.71 1.23
C GLY A 186 -11.96 10.60 -0.12
N ASP A 187 -10.66 10.40 -0.08
CA ASP A 187 -9.87 10.18 -1.28
C ASP A 187 -10.10 8.77 -1.88
N LEU A 188 -9.49 8.53 -3.05
CA LEU A 188 -9.66 7.25 -3.75
C LEU A 188 -9.23 6.06 -2.89
N ALA A 189 -8.15 6.20 -2.10
CA ALA A 189 -7.64 5.12 -1.25
C ALA A 189 -8.64 4.77 -0.13
N ASP A 190 -9.23 5.76 0.54
CA ASP A 190 -10.24 5.53 1.59
C ASP A 190 -11.45 4.79 1.05
N ARG A 191 -11.94 5.20 -0.12
CA ARG A 191 -13.09 4.59 -0.79
C ARG A 191 -12.82 3.15 -1.22
N MET A 192 -11.63 2.88 -1.78
CA MET A 192 -11.23 1.53 -2.16
C MET A 192 -11.03 0.62 -0.94
N LEU A 193 -10.40 1.11 0.14
CA LEU A 193 -10.26 0.36 1.38
C LEU A 193 -11.61 0.03 2.02
N ALA A 194 -12.55 0.97 2.00
CA ALA A 194 -13.92 0.73 2.48
C ALA A 194 -14.62 -0.39 1.70
N ALA A 195 -14.42 -0.45 0.37
CA ALA A 195 -14.93 -1.53 -0.45
C ALA A 195 -14.32 -2.90 -0.06
N LEU A 196 -13.01 -2.96 0.20
CA LEU A 196 -12.36 -4.21 0.65
C LEU A 196 -12.84 -4.63 2.05
N ASP A 197 -13.01 -3.69 2.98
CA ASP A 197 -13.55 -3.99 4.32
C ASP A 197 -14.98 -4.52 4.24
N ALA A 198 -15.82 -3.93 3.40
CA ALA A 198 -17.19 -4.39 3.17
C ALA A 198 -17.23 -5.79 2.54
N ALA A 199 -16.32 -6.08 1.61
CA ALA A 199 -16.16 -7.41 1.05
C ALA A 199 -15.83 -8.45 2.14
N GLN A 200 -14.85 -8.13 3.00
CA GLN A 200 -14.45 -8.99 4.10
C GLN A 200 -15.57 -9.19 5.11
N ALA A 201 -16.32 -8.14 5.45
CA ALA A 201 -17.47 -8.19 6.36
C ALA A 201 -18.63 -9.02 5.77
N ALA A 202 -18.81 -9.04 4.44
CA ALA A 202 -19.80 -9.85 3.74
C ALA A 202 -19.42 -11.33 3.61
N GLY A 203 -18.26 -11.73 4.15
CA GLY A 203 -17.77 -13.11 4.19
C GLY A 203 -16.41 -13.29 3.51
N GLY A 204 -16.02 -12.42 2.57
CA GLY A 204 -14.73 -12.44 1.90
C GLY A 204 -14.43 -13.73 1.14
N ASP A 205 -13.15 -14.03 0.99
CA ASP A 205 -12.66 -15.29 0.39
C ASP A 205 -13.00 -16.49 1.30
N LEU A 206 -13.59 -17.51 0.72
CA LEU A 206 -14.03 -18.72 1.45
C LEU A 206 -12.88 -19.38 2.24
N ARG A 207 -11.66 -19.26 1.78
CA ARG A 207 -10.46 -19.84 2.42
C ARG A 207 -9.91 -18.98 3.56
N GLY A 208 -10.33 -17.71 3.67
CA GLY A 208 -9.82 -16.73 4.61
C GLY A 208 -9.07 -15.60 3.90
N CYS A 209 -8.10 -15.00 4.59
CA CYS A 209 -7.28 -13.93 4.03
C CYS A 209 -5.79 -14.16 4.29
N GLN A 210 -4.91 -13.61 3.44
CA GLN A 210 -3.47 -13.78 3.58
C GLN A 210 -2.70 -12.52 3.16
N SER A 211 -3.09 -11.88 2.06
CA SER A 211 -2.38 -10.71 1.55
C SER A 211 -3.35 -9.65 1.03
N ALA A 212 -2.88 -8.41 0.95
CA ALA A 212 -3.63 -7.30 0.37
C ALA A 212 -2.67 -6.29 -0.28
N ALA A 213 -3.17 -5.50 -1.22
CA ALA A 213 -2.40 -4.44 -1.85
C ALA A 213 -3.29 -3.28 -2.28
N ILE A 214 -2.68 -2.11 -2.41
CA ILE A 214 -3.28 -0.92 -3.00
C ILE A 214 -2.23 -0.18 -3.83
N ILE A 215 -2.61 0.21 -5.03
CA ILE A 215 -1.84 1.12 -5.88
C ILE A 215 -2.75 2.31 -6.19
N VAL A 216 -2.23 3.52 -6.03
CA VAL A 216 -2.88 4.76 -6.48
C VAL A 216 -1.84 5.58 -7.23
N VAL A 217 -2.18 5.98 -8.44
CA VAL A 217 -1.33 6.77 -9.32
C VAL A 217 -2.06 8.05 -9.75
N SER A 218 -1.29 9.08 -10.10
CA SER A 218 -1.82 10.33 -10.65
C SER A 218 -2.64 10.09 -11.93
N GLY A 219 -3.72 10.85 -12.11
CA GLY A 219 -4.47 10.89 -13.37
C GLY A 219 -3.76 11.60 -14.51
N LYS A 220 -2.56 12.14 -14.29
CA LYS A 220 -1.78 12.87 -15.27
C LYS A 220 -0.66 12.00 -15.84
N ARG A 221 -0.49 12.04 -17.17
CA ARG A 221 0.71 11.49 -17.82
C ARG A 221 1.93 12.32 -17.44
N SER A 222 3.05 11.64 -17.26
CA SER A 222 4.34 12.26 -16.94
C SER A 222 5.47 11.48 -17.58
N ASP A 223 6.53 12.17 -17.98
CA ASP A 223 7.78 11.56 -18.43
C ASP A 223 8.56 10.93 -17.28
N THR A 224 8.12 11.16 -16.04
CA THR A 224 8.68 10.59 -14.82
C THR A 224 7.61 9.79 -14.04
N PRO A 225 7.04 8.71 -14.60
CA PRO A 225 5.89 8.01 -14.04
C PRO A 225 6.16 7.41 -12.64
N TRP A 226 7.43 7.21 -12.28
CA TRP A 226 7.81 6.70 -10.95
C TRP A 226 7.55 7.71 -9.82
N VAL A 227 7.53 9.03 -10.08
CA VAL A 227 7.17 10.06 -9.08
C VAL A 227 5.66 10.29 -8.98
N GLU A 228 4.90 9.78 -9.92
CA GLU A 228 3.44 9.92 -9.98
C GLU A 228 2.69 8.79 -9.25
N LYS A 229 3.41 7.90 -8.59
CA LYS A 229 2.82 6.89 -7.72
C LYS A 229 2.56 7.49 -6.35
N LYS A 230 1.28 7.70 -6.03
CA LYS A 230 0.85 8.21 -4.72
C LYS A 230 0.89 7.14 -3.64
N LEU A 231 0.50 5.91 -4.00
CA LEU A 231 0.58 4.72 -3.15
C LEU A 231 0.99 3.52 -4.01
N ASP A 232 1.89 2.68 -3.47
CA ASP A 232 2.21 1.34 -3.98
C ASP A 232 2.57 0.49 -2.76
N LEU A 233 1.54 -0.05 -2.09
CA LEU A 233 1.65 -0.68 -0.79
C LEU A 233 1.13 -2.11 -0.84
N ARG A 234 1.87 -3.02 -0.18
CA ARG A 234 1.58 -4.45 -0.16
C ARG A 234 1.74 -5.01 1.25
N VAL A 235 0.82 -5.88 1.59
CA VAL A 235 0.93 -6.80 2.73
C VAL A 235 1.00 -8.19 2.13
N ASP A 236 2.19 -8.76 2.07
CA ASP A 236 2.45 -9.99 1.31
C ASP A 236 1.98 -11.23 2.03
N ASP A 237 2.03 -11.25 3.38
CA ASP A 237 1.58 -12.35 4.22
C ASP A 237 1.19 -11.83 5.61
N SER A 238 -0.07 -11.97 5.97
CA SER A 238 -0.60 -11.55 7.27
C SER A 238 -1.93 -12.24 7.58
N ALA A 239 -2.17 -12.55 8.85
CA ALA A 239 -3.47 -13.02 9.30
C ALA A 239 -4.55 -11.91 9.31
N ALA A 240 -4.15 -10.63 9.20
CA ALA A 240 -5.03 -9.47 9.17
C ALA A 240 -4.56 -8.44 8.12
N PRO A 241 -4.58 -8.79 6.81
CA PRO A 241 -3.95 -7.98 5.77
C PRO A 241 -4.63 -6.62 5.56
N LEU A 242 -5.96 -6.50 5.71
CA LEU A 242 -6.65 -5.22 5.53
C LEU A 242 -6.37 -4.22 6.66
N PRO A 243 -6.43 -4.58 7.94
CA PRO A 243 -5.98 -3.70 9.02
C PRO A 243 -4.53 -3.23 8.83
N GLU A 244 -3.62 -4.13 8.44
CA GLU A 244 -2.22 -3.78 8.19
C GLU A 244 -2.08 -2.86 6.96
N LEU A 245 -2.78 -3.13 5.85
CA LEU A 245 -2.77 -2.26 4.68
C LEU A 245 -3.27 -0.84 5.03
N ARG A 246 -4.31 -0.73 5.85
CA ARG A 246 -4.84 0.55 6.33
C ARG A 246 -3.81 1.31 7.17
N ARG A 247 -3.10 0.59 8.05
CA ARG A 247 -1.98 1.16 8.82
C ARG A 247 -0.89 1.70 7.90
N LEU A 248 -0.52 0.94 6.86
CA LEU A 248 0.48 1.36 5.88
C LEU A 248 0.02 2.58 5.07
N VAL A 249 -1.25 2.68 4.67
CA VAL A 249 -1.79 3.87 4.00
C VAL A 249 -1.72 5.09 4.90
N THR A 250 -2.05 4.95 6.18
CA THR A 250 -1.92 6.04 7.16
C THR A 250 -0.46 6.49 7.32
N LEU A 251 0.47 5.53 7.39
CA LEU A 251 1.90 5.80 7.47
C LEU A 251 2.41 6.51 6.20
N ALA A 252 2.02 6.05 5.01
CA ALA A 252 2.40 6.69 3.74
C ALA A 252 1.93 8.15 3.67
N ARG A 253 0.71 8.44 4.13
CA ARG A 253 0.21 9.82 4.25
C ARG A 253 1.03 10.67 5.22
N ALA A 254 1.46 10.08 6.34
CA ALA A 254 2.34 10.79 7.27
C ALA A 254 3.67 11.16 6.63
N TYR A 255 4.30 10.23 5.89
CA TYR A 255 5.54 10.51 5.16
C TYR A 255 5.33 11.52 4.02
N ASP A 256 4.19 11.52 3.32
CA ASP A 256 3.89 12.56 2.33
C ASP A 256 3.83 13.94 2.98
N HIS A 257 3.18 14.06 4.14
CA HIS A 257 3.19 15.31 4.91
C HIS A 257 4.60 15.70 5.39
N MET A 258 5.46 14.76 5.77
CA MET A 258 6.86 15.05 6.08
C MET A 258 7.58 15.66 4.87
N ASN A 259 7.46 15.03 3.70
CA ASN A 259 8.05 15.54 2.46
C ASN A 259 7.54 16.94 2.09
N GLN A 260 6.23 17.20 2.27
CA GLN A 260 5.67 18.54 2.04
C GLN A 260 6.20 19.57 3.06
N GLY A 261 6.44 19.14 4.30
CA GLY A 261 7.09 19.95 5.33
C GLY A 261 8.52 20.31 4.94
N ASP A 262 9.31 19.33 4.48
CA ASP A 262 10.70 19.56 4.04
C ASP A 262 10.76 20.54 2.86
N LEU A 263 9.88 20.37 1.86
CA LEU A 263 9.77 21.29 0.72
C LEU A 263 9.37 22.72 1.15
N ALA A 264 8.56 22.85 2.19
CA ALA A 264 8.21 24.16 2.75
C ALA A 264 9.41 24.77 3.50
N ILE A 265 10.18 23.98 4.25
CA ILE A 265 11.43 24.41 4.89
C ILE A 265 12.43 24.92 3.85
N GLU A 266 12.63 24.21 2.75
CA GLU A 266 13.51 24.66 1.66
C GLU A 266 13.13 26.04 1.13
N LYS A 267 11.83 26.30 0.98
CA LYS A 267 11.27 27.58 0.52
C LYS A 267 11.24 28.68 1.59
N GLY A 268 11.60 28.36 2.84
CA GLY A 268 11.55 29.28 3.97
C GLY A 268 10.15 29.49 4.55
N ASP A 269 9.16 28.71 4.15
CA ASP A 269 7.77 28.76 4.64
C ASP A 269 7.62 27.92 5.91
N ILE A 270 8.05 28.48 7.04
CA ILE A 270 8.09 27.79 8.33
C ILE A 270 6.70 27.44 8.87
N ASP A 271 5.71 28.27 8.60
CA ASP A 271 4.34 28.04 9.10
C ASP A 271 3.70 26.86 8.37
N ARG A 272 3.83 26.81 7.05
CA ARG A 272 3.36 25.69 6.25
C ARG A 272 4.11 24.40 6.59
N ALA A 273 5.42 24.47 6.81
CA ALA A 273 6.20 23.31 7.26
C ALA A 273 5.68 22.78 8.59
N THR A 274 5.42 23.67 9.55
CA THR A 274 4.89 23.29 10.87
C THR A 274 3.51 22.64 10.77
N GLU A 275 2.63 23.12 9.90
CA GLU A 275 1.32 22.51 9.65
C GLU A 275 1.44 21.07 9.12
N HIS A 276 2.28 20.87 8.11
CA HIS A 276 2.52 19.55 7.52
C HIS A 276 3.14 18.57 8.54
N TYR A 277 4.21 18.94 9.22
CA TYR A 277 4.83 18.10 10.24
C TYR A 277 3.86 17.77 11.39
N GLY A 278 3.08 18.76 11.82
CA GLY A 278 2.05 18.55 12.84
C GLY A 278 0.98 17.58 12.39
N THR A 279 0.63 17.57 11.10
CA THR A 279 -0.30 16.59 10.53
C THR A 279 0.32 15.20 10.50
N ALA A 280 1.58 15.06 10.07
CA ALA A 280 2.30 13.80 10.11
C ALA A 280 2.36 13.20 11.53
N ALA A 281 2.70 14.00 12.53
CA ALA A 281 2.75 13.57 13.93
C ALA A 281 1.37 13.15 14.47
N ARG A 282 0.27 13.80 14.03
CA ARG A 282 -1.09 13.37 14.41
C ARG A 282 -1.50 12.05 13.77
N LEU A 283 -1.06 11.77 12.55
CA LEU A 283 -1.35 10.51 11.86
C LEU A 283 -0.63 9.32 12.49
N VAL A 284 0.58 9.52 12.99
CA VAL A 284 1.42 8.46 13.61
C VAL A 284 2.08 8.98 14.89
N PRO A 285 1.29 9.18 15.97
CA PRO A 285 1.75 9.84 17.20
C PRO A 285 2.87 9.09 17.94
N ASP A 286 2.97 7.78 17.73
CA ASP A 286 3.97 6.94 18.37
C ASP A 286 5.31 6.90 17.62
N SER A 287 5.44 7.61 16.47
CA SER A 287 6.67 7.66 15.70
C SER A 287 7.57 8.82 16.15
N PRO A 288 8.71 8.56 16.81
CA PRO A 288 9.66 9.61 17.18
C PRO A 288 10.31 10.26 15.96
N GLU A 289 10.34 9.58 14.82
CA GLU A 289 10.91 10.07 13.57
C GLU A 289 10.20 11.34 13.07
N MET A 290 8.87 11.38 13.17
CA MET A 290 8.08 12.53 12.70
C MET A 290 8.45 13.81 13.45
N VAL A 291 8.58 13.73 14.76
CA VAL A 291 8.97 14.90 15.56
C VAL A 291 10.47 15.22 15.45
N TYR A 292 11.30 14.21 15.21
CA TYR A 292 12.74 14.40 15.00
C TYR A 292 13.02 15.26 13.76
N TRP A 293 12.53 14.86 12.59
CA TRP A 293 12.77 15.60 11.35
C TRP A 293 12.13 16.99 11.35
N GLN A 294 10.95 17.15 11.98
CA GLN A 294 10.39 18.47 12.25
C GLN A 294 11.37 19.34 13.06
N GLY A 295 11.95 18.78 14.12
CA GLY A 295 12.94 19.48 14.94
C GLY A 295 14.19 19.87 14.14
N ILE A 296 14.72 18.96 13.33
CA ILE A 296 15.88 19.24 12.46
C ILE A 296 15.55 20.31 11.43
N GLY A 297 14.41 20.24 10.76
CA GLY A 297 13.95 21.26 9.80
C GLY A 297 13.87 22.65 10.43
N LEU A 298 13.29 22.79 11.61
CA LEU A 298 13.23 24.05 12.35
C LEU A 298 14.61 24.54 12.77
N ALA A 299 15.47 23.64 13.27
CA ALA A 299 16.84 23.98 13.70
C ALA A 299 17.70 24.48 12.53
N SER A 300 17.57 23.89 11.34
CA SER A 300 18.29 24.33 10.13
C SER A 300 17.94 25.75 9.71
N LYS A 301 16.80 26.28 10.15
CA LYS A 301 16.34 27.66 9.92
C LYS A 301 16.52 28.56 11.16
N GLY A 302 17.32 28.12 12.14
CA GLY A 302 17.61 28.90 13.34
C GLY A 302 16.48 28.94 14.38
N GLN A 303 15.39 28.17 14.19
CA GLN A 303 14.24 28.11 15.10
C GLN A 303 14.49 27.18 16.30
N LEU A 304 15.64 27.34 16.97
CA LEU A 304 16.09 26.41 18.01
C LEU A 304 15.11 26.28 19.20
N ASP A 305 14.46 27.37 19.60
CA ASP A 305 13.49 27.35 20.71
C ASP A 305 12.30 26.44 20.42
N ARG A 306 11.88 26.38 19.16
CA ARG A 306 10.80 25.49 18.67
C ARG A 306 11.31 24.07 18.43
N ALA A 307 12.53 23.90 17.95
CA ALA A 307 13.16 22.62 17.64
C ALA A 307 13.49 21.80 18.88
N THR A 308 14.02 22.45 19.93
CA THR A 308 14.53 21.77 21.13
C THR A 308 13.54 20.81 21.80
N PRO A 309 12.28 21.20 22.10
CA PRO A 309 11.34 20.28 22.74
C PRO A 309 11.01 19.06 21.87
N LEU A 310 10.94 19.20 20.55
CA LEU A 310 10.69 18.11 19.62
C LEU A 310 11.87 17.12 19.59
N LEU A 311 13.11 17.65 19.52
CA LEU A 311 14.31 16.83 19.53
C LEU A 311 14.50 16.11 20.86
N GLN A 312 14.21 16.76 21.99
CA GLN A 312 14.23 16.12 23.30
C GLN A 312 13.21 14.98 23.40
N GLN A 313 12.00 15.15 22.82
CA GLN A 313 11.02 14.08 22.75
C GLN A 313 11.55 12.87 21.96
N ALA A 314 12.14 13.09 20.78
CA ALA A 314 12.73 12.03 19.98
C ALA A 314 13.90 11.34 20.70
N PHE A 315 14.80 12.10 21.32
CA PHE A 315 15.95 11.57 22.05
C PHE A 315 15.57 10.76 23.29
N LYS A 316 14.45 11.12 23.93
CA LYS A 316 13.88 10.33 25.03
C LYS A 316 13.34 8.99 24.57
N ALA A 317 12.75 8.94 23.36
CA ALA A 317 12.21 7.72 22.78
C ALA A 317 13.34 6.77 22.32
N ASP A 318 14.39 7.30 21.66
CA ASP A 318 15.55 6.53 21.25
C ASP A 318 16.82 7.42 21.17
N LYS A 319 17.86 7.02 21.88
CA LYS A 319 19.16 7.72 21.87
C LYS A 319 19.92 7.65 20.55
N ALA A 320 19.53 6.77 19.64
CA ALA A 320 20.10 6.70 18.29
C ALA A 320 19.91 8.03 17.54
N TRP A 321 18.85 8.79 17.82
CA TRP A 321 18.62 10.10 17.23
C TRP A 321 19.66 11.14 17.62
N ILE A 322 20.27 11.03 18.82
CA ILE A 322 21.39 11.90 19.24
C ILE A 322 22.61 11.64 18.35
N GLU A 323 22.93 10.37 18.10
CA GLU A 323 24.04 9.99 17.24
C GLU A 323 23.79 10.39 15.78
N LEU A 324 22.56 10.24 15.28
CA LEU A 324 22.19 10.73 13.95
C LEU A 324 22.44 12.25 13.85
N THR A 325 22.01 13.02 14.86
CA THR A 325 22.22 14.48 14.88
C THR A 325 23.70 14.86 14.76
N ARG A 326 24.63 14.11 15.42
CA ARG A 326 26.07 14.32 15.27
C ARG A 326 26.61 14.12 13.85
N ARG A 327 25.92 13.30 13.04
CA ARG A 327 26.31 12.95 11.67
C ARG A 327 25.74 13.88 10.61
N LEU A 328 24.69 14.63 10.91
CA LEU A 328 24.01 15.51 9.93
C LEU A 328 24.92 16.58 9.32
N PRO A 329 25.92 17.16 10.03
CA PRO A 329 26.83 18.15 9.43
C PRO A 329 27.58 17.62 8.21
N SER A 330 27.93 16.35 8.17
CA SER A 330 28.64 15.77 7.03
C SER A 330 27.80 15.70 5.76
N SER A 331 26.45 15.72 5.89
CA SER A 331 25.49 15.72 4.77
C SER A 331 25.04 17.14 4.38
N GLY A 332 25.42 18.16 5.15
CA GLY A 332 24.98 19.54 4.94
C GLY A 332 23.54 19.85 5.40
N LEU A 333 22.86 18.89 6.05
CA LEU A 333 21.47 19.08 6.53
C LEU A 333 21.41 19.99 7.76
N LEU A 334 22.52 20.11 8.52
CA LEU A 334 22.64 20.95 9.69
C LEU A 334 24.08 21.44 9.81
N ASP A 335 24.30 22.69 10.24
CA ASP A 335 25.65 23.15 10.51
C ASP A 335 26.26 22.56 11.80
N GLN A 336 27.59 22.44 11.86
CA GLN A 336 28.29 21.82 12.98
C GLN A 336 28.02 22.50 14.34
N PRO A 337 27.99 23.85 14.47
CA PRO A 337 27.70 24.52 15.73
C PRO A 337 26.28 24.21 16.23
N THR A 338 25.30 24.23 15.33
CA THR A 338 23.90 23.93 15.66
C THR A 338 23.73 22.48 16.10
N ALA A 339 24.32 21.53 15.38
CA ALA A 339 24.28 20.11 15.75
C ALA A 339 24.92 19.88 17.13
N GLN A 340 26.06 20.51 17.42
CA GLN A 340 26.74 20.38 18.71
C GLN A 340 25.88 20.95 19.84
N LYS A 341 25.27 22.14 19.64
CA LYS A 341 24.39 22.75 20.64
C LYS A 341 23.16 21.86 20.98
N ILE A 342 22.56 21.24 19.97
CA ILE A 342 21.44 20.32 20.15
C ILE A 342 21.87 19.08 20.95
N VAL A 343 22.99 18.48 20.59
CA VAL A 343 23.53 17.29 21.26
C VAL A 343 23.93 17.56 22.71
N ASP A 344 24.53 18.72 22.99
CA ASP A 344 24.88 19.12 24.37
C ASP A 344 23.66 19.37 25.24
N GLY A 345 22.58 19.89 24.65
CA GLY A 345 21.28 20.06 25.31
C GLY A 345 20.48 18.75 25.48
N ALA A 346 20.95 17.64 24.93
CA ALA A 346 20.33 16.32 25.04
C ALA A 346 20.79 15.52 26.30
N ARG A 347 21.75 16.06 27.04
CA ARG A 347 22.27 15.48 28.31
C ARG A 347 21.42 15.92 29.48
#